data_9fa933032b1029df17d069b36544bd6e
#
_entry.id   9fa933032b1029df17d069b36544bd6e
#
_cell.length_a   1.000
_cell.length_b   1.000
_cell.length_c   1.000
_cell.angle_alpha   90.00
_cell.angle_beta   90.00
_cell.angle_gamma   90.00
#
_symmetry.space_group_name_H-M   'P 1'
#
loop_
_entity.id
_entity.type
_entity.pdbx_description
1 polymer ?
#
loop_
_entity_poly.entity_id
_entity_poly.type
_entity_poly.pdbx_seq_one_letter_code
_entity_poly.pdbx_strand_id
1 'polypeptide(L)'
;MDSEERRFKLLDTLLDYSKGTLWWVHNRLWKEQFAGFVWKKNSDFHPGLSICRRDVEGIYNTVPMLLGTSKRLHGRHVLSVRHMSPEWSSHHDRPSYFSVLRPCPLRLDYFGRKDTITQNVTKPRLESDEMRVLDKMLSGKEV
;
A
#
# COMPACT_ATOMS: atom_id res chain seq x y z
N MET A 1 30.28 -4.58 1.85
CA MET A 1 28.81 -4.45 1.98
C MET A 1 28.39 -5.17 3.26
N ASP A 2 27.73 -4.49 4.18
CA ASP A 2 27.27 -5.11 5.41
C ASP A 2 26.00 -5.96 5.15
N SER A 3 25.55 -6.69 6.16
CA SER A 3 24.41 -7.61 6.03
C SER A 3 23.09 -6.87 5.78
N GLU A 4 22.94 -5.66 6.31
CA GLU A 4 21.75 -4.84 6.11
C GLU A 4 21.68 -4.34 4.66
N GLU A 5 22.76 -3.85 4.11
CA GLU A 5 22.82 -3.43 2.71
C GLU A 5 22.53 -4.59 1.74
N ARG A 6 23.04 -5.77 2.04
CA ARG A 6 22.76 -6.99 1.24
C ARG A 6 21.27 -7.32 1.29
N ARG A 7 20.66 -7.19 2.46
CA ARG A 7 19.24 -7.46 2.65
C ARG A 7 18.39 -6.49 1.83
N PHE A 8 18.69 -5.20 1.87
CA PHE A 8 17.97 -4.21 1.10
C PHE A 8 18.12 -4.41 -0.40
N LYS A 9 19.32 -4.76 -0.87
CA LYS A 9 19.54 -5.11 -2.28
C LYS A 9 18.73 -6.33 -2.71
N LEU A 10 18.67 -7.34 -1.86
CA LEU A 10 17.90 -8.54 -2.16
C LEU A 10 16.41 -8.23 -2.25
N LEU A 11 15.86 -7.47 -1.29
CA LEU A 11 14.48 -7.06 -1.31
C LEU A 11 14.15 -6.20 -2.53
N ASP A 12 15.02 -5.27 -2.87
CA ASP A 12 14.85 -4.41 -4.04
C ASP A 12 14.85 -5.21 -5.35
N THR A 13 15.57 -6.34 -5.37
CA THR A 13 15.60 -7.24 -6.53
C THR A 13 14.36 -8.12 -6.61
N LEU A 14 13.87 -8.63 -5.47
CA LEU A 14 12.81 -9.62 -5.43
C LEU A 14 11.42 -9.01 -5.37
N LEU A 15 11.28 -7.78 -4.87
CA LEU A 15 9.98 -7.14 -4.64
C LEU A 15 9.83 -5.95 -5.57
N ASP A 16 8.62 -5.81 -6.11
CA ASP A 16 8.27 -4.68 -6.95
C ASP A 16 7.63 -3.59 -6.10
N TYR A 17 8.38 -2.51 -5.84
CA TYR A 17 7.91 -1.35 -5.08
C TYR A 17 7.31 -0.25 -5.95
N SER A 18 7.19 -0.50 -7.25
CA SER A 18 6.76 0.53 -8.18
C SER A 18 5.34 1.03 -7.87
N LYS A 19 5.05 2.23 -8.35
CA LYS A 19 3.74 2.85 -8.22
C LYS A 19 2.65 1.90 -8.76
N GLY A 20 1.59 1.73 -8.00
CA GLY A 20 0.48 0.87 -8.38
C GLY A 20 0.57 -0.56 -7.88
N THR A 21 1.60 -0.90 -7.11
CA THR A 21 1.70 -2.22 -6.49
C THR A 21 0.87 -2.27 -5.22
N LEU A 22 0.16 -3.37 -5.01
CA LEU A 22 -0.76 -3.55 -3.88
C LEU A 22 -0.17 -4.54 -2.88
N TRP A 23 -0.35 -4.21 -1.60
CA TRP A 23 0.24 -4.91 -0.48
C TRP A 23 -0.79 -5.18 0.60
N TRP A 24 -0.52 -6.19 1.44
CA TRP A 24 -1.18 -6.39 2.74
C TRP A 24 -0.22 -5.94 3.83
N VAL A 25 -0.65 -4.98 4.64
CA VAL A 25 0.18 -4.36 5.68
C VAL A 25 -0.46 -4.58 7.04
N HIS A 26 0.33 -5.11 7.99
CA HIS A 26 -0.17 -5.35 9.33
C HIS A 26 -0.56 -4.03 10.02
N ASN A 27 -1.67 -4.06 10.73
CA ASN A 27 -2.24 -2.87 11.37
C ASN A 27 -1.29 -2.18 12.34
N ARG A 28 -0.39 -2.92 12.99
CA ARG A 28 0.60 -2.31 13.89
C ARG A 28 1.51 -1.32 13.19
N LEU A 29 1.81 -1.54 11.91
CA LEU A 29 2.66 -0.64 11.13
C LEU A 29 1.91 0.64 10.76
N TRP A 30 0.63 0.53 10.41
CA TRP A 30 -0.21 1.70 10.19
C TRP A 30 -0.36 2.53 11.46
N LYS A 31 -0.51 1.87 12.61
CA LYS A 31 -0.65 2.54 13.90
C LYS A 31 0.59 3.33 14.29
N GLU A 32 1.78 2.85 13.94
CA GLU A 32 3.03 3.58 14.17
C GLU A 32 3.07 4.92 13.43
N GLN A 33 2.45 4.97 12.24
CA GLN A 33 2.50 6.15 11.37
C GLN A 33 1.30 7.07 11.53
N PHE A 34 0.13 6.53 11.87
CA PHE A 34 -1.10 7.29 12.01
C PHE A 34 -1.56 7.29 13.46
N ALA A 35 -1.35 8.41 14.16
CA ALA A 35 -1.90 8.58 15.50
C ALA A 35 -3.42 8.47 15.43
N GLY A 36 -4.00 7.67 16.31
CA GLY A 36 -5.44 7.46 16.34
C GLY A 36 -5.97 6.44 15.34
N PHE A 37 -5.10 5.74 14.61
CA PHE A 37 -5.54 4.65 13.75
C PHE A 37 -6.20 3.55 14.59
N VAL A 38 -7.44 3.22 14.25
CA VAL A 38 -8.24 2.20 14.94
C VAL A 38 -8.73 1.20 13.91
N TRP A 39 -8.60 -0.09 14.22
CA TRP A 39 -9.06 -1.17 13.35
C TRP A 39 -10.03 -2.09 14.08
N LYS A 40 -10.83 -2.82 13.31
CA LYS A 40 -11.71 -3.84 13.86
C LYS A 40 -10.88 -5.02 14.38
N LYS A 41 -11.30 -5.61 15.50
CA LYS A 41 -10.57 -6.71 16.15
C LYS A 41 -10.38 -7.96 15.30
N ASN A 42 -11.23 -8.16 14.29
CA ASN A 42 -11.19 -9.34 13.42
C ASN A 42 -10.35 -9.14 12.17
N SER A 43 -9.64 -8.03 12.05
CA SER A 43 -8.79 -7.75 10.89
C SER A 43 -7.41 -7.31 11.36
N ASP A 44 -6.39 -8.10 11.03
CA ASP A 44 -5.00 -7.80 11.38
C ASP A 44 -4.27 -7.01 10.30
N PHE A 45 -4.83 -6.91 9.10
CA PHE A 45 -4.20 -6.29 7.95
C PHE A 45 -5.15 -5.32 7.26
N HIS A 46 -4.58 -4.26 6.71
CA HIS A 46 -5.26 -3.39 5.76
C HIS A 46 -4.41 -3.27 4.50
N PRO A 47 -5.05 -3.06 3.33
CA PRO A 47 -4.30 -2.93 2.09
C PRO A 47 -3.47 -1.65 2.06
N GLY A 48 -2.33 -1.73 1.37
CA GLY A 48 -1.47 -0.61 1.06
C GLY A 48 -1.24 -0.51 -0.43
N LEU A 49 -1.12 0.71 -0.92
CA LEU A 49 -0.86 1.00 -2.32
C LEU A 49 0.41 1.84 -2.42
N SER A 50 1.46 1.29 -3.04
CA SER A 50 2.68 2.06 -3.28
C SER A 50 2.45 3.08 -4.39
N ILE A 51 2.89 4.33 -4.15
CA ILE A 51 2.65 5.44 -5.08
C ILE A 51 3.89 5.91 -5.80
N CYS A 52 5.06 5.50 -5.33
CA CYS A 52 6.31 5.68 -6.05
C CYS A 52 7.32 4.66 -5.53
N ARG A 53 8.49 4.62 -6.15
CA ARG A 53 9.56 3.80 -5.63
C ARG A 53 9.98 4.30 -4.25
N ARG A 54 10.66 3.45 -3.51
CA ARG A 54 11.17 3.80 -2.18
C ARG A 54 11.89 5.15 -2.20
N ASP A 55 11.78 5.87 -1.10
CA ASP A 55 12.54 7.10 -0.89
C ASP A 55 13.99 6.74 -0.63
N VAL A 56 14.86 7.10 -1.56
CA VAL A 56 16.30 6.85 -1.45
C VAL A 56 17.07 8.03 -0.84
N GLU A 57 16.39 9.16 -0.63
CA GLU A 57 17.02 10.38 -0.10
C GLU A 57 16.89 10.50 1.42
N GLY A 58 15.99 9.73 2.02
CA GLY A 58 15.78 9.75 3.46
C GLY A 58 16.86 8.99 4.25
N ILE A 59 16.91 9.25 5.54
CA ILE A 59 17.77 8.50 6.48
C ILE A 59 17.40 7.02 6.48
N TYR A 60 16.13 6.72 6.25
CA TYR A 60 15.60 5.37 6.17
C TYR A 60 15.08 5.12 4.77
N ASN A 61 15.45 3.98 4.18
CA ASN A 61 14.85 3.54 2.93
C ASN A 61 13.37 3.23 3.21
N THR A 62 12.49 4.00 2.61
CA THR A 62 11.05 3.87 2.79
C THR A 62 10.33 3.75 1.47
N VAL A 63 9.14 3.18 1.53
CA VAL A 63 8.21 3.12 0.40
C VAL A 63 6.97 3.93 0.79
N PRO A 64 6.67 5.03 0.10
CA PRO A 64 5.47 5.80 0.38
C PRO A 64 4.24 5.01 -0.06
N MET A 65 3.31 4.80 0.87
CA MET A 65 2.13 3.98 0.65
C MET A 65 0.87 4.68 1.12
N LEU A 66 -0.22 4.41 0.42
CA LEU A 66 -1.55 4.85 0.82
C LEU A 66 -2.23 3.73 1.61
N LEU A 67 -2.86 4.08 2.72
CA LEU A 67 -3.67 3.17 3.51
C LEU A 67 -5.02 2.96 2.83
N GLY A 68 -5.38 1.70 2.61
CA GLY A 68 -6.66 1.31 2.06
C GLY A 68 -7.64 0.85 3.12
N THR A 69 -8.92 1.07 2.88
CA THR A 69 -10.00 0.65 3.75
C THR A 69 -11.19 0.15 2.93
N SER A 70 -11.93 -0.82 3.47
CA SER A 70 -13.19 -1.27 2.88
C SER A 70 -14.34 -0.31 3.19
N LYS A 71 -14.18 0.58 4.16
CA LYS A 71 -15.17 1.60 4.49
C LYS A 71 -15.19 2.64 3.38
N ARG A 72 -16.38 2.91 2.84
CA ARG A 72 -16.53 3.86 1.74
C ARG A 72 -16.07 5.26 2.15
N LEU A 73 -15.09 5.77 1.39
CA LEU A 73 -14.62 7.15 1.49
C LEU A 73 -15.15 7.94 0.30
N HIS A 74 -15.33 9.23 0.49
CA HIS A 74 -15.84 10.15 -0.53
C HIS A 74 -14.84 11.26 -0.79
N GLY A 75 -14.82 11.75 -2.02
CA GLY A 75 -14.04 12.91 -2.40
C GLY A 75 -13.18 12.67 -3.64
N ARG A 76 -12.70 13.77 -4.21
CA ARG A 76 -11.87 13.76 -5.42
C ARG A 76 -10.47 13.18 -5.22
N HIS A 77 -10.07 13.00 -3.96
CA HIS A 77 -8.76 12.48 -3.61
C HIS A 77 -8.80 11.00 -3.19
N VAL A 78 -9.91 10.33 -3.46
CA VAL A 78 -10.11 8.94 -3.09
C VAL A 78 -10.12 8.06 -4.33
N LEU A 79 -9.19 7.12 -4.38
CA LEU A 79 -9.11 6.10 -5.42
C LEU A 79 -9.87 4.86 -4.95
N SER A 80 -10.79 4.38 -5.80
CA SER A 80 -11.50 3.13 -5.57
C SER A 80 -10.82 2.01 -6.35
N VAL A 81 -10.44 0.94 -5.67
CA VAL A 81 -9.72 -0.21 -6.25
C VAL A 81 -10.56 -1.46 -6.05
N ARG A 82 -10.90 -2.12 -7.15
CA ARG A 82 -11.77 -3.30 -7.17
C ARG A 82 -10.99 -4.59 -6.99
N HIS A 83 -11.68 -5.63 -6.55
CA HIS A 83 -11.16 -7.02 -6.53
C HIS A 83 -9.91 -7.23 -5.67
N MET A 84 -9.85 -6.54 -4.54
CA MET A 84 -8.72 -6.67 -3.62
C MET A 84 -8.71 -7.98 -2.84
N SER A 85 -9.88 -8.55 -2.58
CA SER A 85 -10.03 -9.76 -1.80
C SER A 85 -10.14 -11.01 -2.67
N PRO A 86 -9.75 -12.19 -2.16
CA PRO A 86 -9.94 -13.45 -2.89
C PRO A 86 -11.41 -13.70 -3.25
N GLU A 87 -11.65 -14.43 -4.34
CA GLU A 87 -13.02 -14.72 -4.83
C GLU A 87 -13.90 -15.44 -3.81
N TRP A 88 -13.31 -16.20 -2.93
CA TRP A 88 -14.06 -16.89 -1.87
C TRP A 88 -14.42 -15.99 -0.68
N SER A 89 -13.89 -14.77 -0.65
CA SER A 89 -14.17 -13.83 0.42
C SER A 89 -15.56 -13.23 0.25
N SER A 90 -16.28 -13.06 1.37
CA SER A 90 -17.57 -12.36 1.37
C SER A 90 -17.44 -10.89 0.95
N HIS A 91 -16.23 -10.36 0.88
CA HIS A 91 -15.95 -8.97 0.50
C HIS A 91 -15.32 -8.84 -0.88
N HIS A 92 -15.31 -9.92 -1.67
CA HIS A 92 -14.65 -9.94 -2.99
C HIS A 92 -15.10 -8.79 -3.91
N ASP A 93 -16.38 -8.52 -3.94
CA ASP A 93 -16.97 -7.51 -4.83
C ASP A 93 -16.91 -6.08 -4.26
N ARG A 94 -16.45 -5.93 -3.03
CA ARG A 94 -16.35 -4.61 -2.42
C ARG A 94 -15.02 -3.96 -2.76
N PRO A 95 -15.03 -2.71 -3.20
CA PRO A 95 -13.78 -1.99 -3.45
C PRO A 95 -13.08 -1.64 -2.15
N SER A 96 -11.78 -1.44 -2.25
CA SER A 96 -10.99 -0.76 -1.22
C SER A 96 -10.77 0.68 -1.65
N TYR A 97 -10.75 1.59 -0.68
CA TYR A 97 -10.63 3.02 -0.93
C TYR A 97 -9.32 3.53 -0.36
N PHE A 98 -8.60 4.31 -1.16
CA PHE A 98 -7.30 4.87 -0.80
C PHE A 98 -7.34 6.38 -0.94
N SER A 99 -7.02 7.09 0.13
CA SER A 99 -6.88 8.55 0.05
C SER A 99 -5.45 8.92 -0.32
N VAL A 100 -5.27 9.76 -1.35
CA VAL A 100 -3.94 10.20 -1.80
C VAL A 100 -3.38 11.34 -0.96
N LEU A 101 -4.13 11.86 0.01
CA LEU A 101 -3.75 13.02 0.80
C LEU A 101 -2.70 12.74 1.87
N ARG A 102 -2.58 11.49 2.31
CA ARG A 102 -1.70 11.11 3.43
C ARG A 102 -0.86 9.89 3.09
N PRO A 103 0.17 10.04 2.26
CA PRO A 103 1.11 8.94 2.06
C PRO A 103 1.84 8.63 3.37
N CYS A 104 2.03 7.34 3.60
CA CYS A 104 2.69 6.82 4.78
C CYS A 104 4.03 6.21 4.36
N PRO A 105 5.18 6.71 4.84
CA PRO A 105 6.47 6.11 4.52
C PRO A 105 6.69 4.86 5.36
N LEU A 106 6.61 3.69 4.74
CA LEU A 106 6.86 2.43 5.41
C LEU A 106 8.29 1.95 5.16
N ARG A 107 8.96 1.50 6.21
CA ARG A 107 10.35 1.09 6.14
C ARG A 107 10.52 -0.14 5.24
N LEU A 108 11.57 -0.11 4.43
CA LEU A 108 11.88 -1.19 3.50
C LEU A 108 12.11 -2.53 4.21
N ASP A 109 12.65 -2.51 5.43
CA ASP A 109 12.95 -3.73 6.18
C ASP A 109 11.69 -4.49 6.66
N TYR A 110 10.51 -3.89 6.57
CA TYR A 110 9.24 -4.57 6.86
C TYR A 110 8.70 -5.38 5.69
N PHE A 111 9.20 -5.15 4.48
CA PHE A 111 8.66 -5.79 3.28
C PHE A 111 9.15 -7.22 3.13
N GLY A 112 8.30 -8.08 2.57
CA GLY A 112 8.62 -9.47 2.32
C GLY A 112 8.46 -10.39 3.51
N ARG A 113 7.94 -9.90 4.62
CA ARG A 113 7.69 -10.70 5.81
C ARG A 113 6.20 -10.96 5.96
N LYS A 114 5.84 -12.21 6.16
CA LYS A 114 4.46 -12.67 6.26
C LYS A 114 3.65 -11.95 7.35
N ASP A 115 4.28 -11.57 8.44
CA ASP A 115 3.66 -10.92 9.58
C ASP A 115 3.74 -9.39 9.56
N THR A 116 4.33 -8.81 8.52
CA THR A 116 4.48 -7.36 8.38
C THR A 116 3.87 -6.85 7.10
N ILE A 117 4.60 -6.96 5.98
CA ILE A 117 4.12 -6.50 4.66
C ILE A 117 4.36 -7.59 3.64
N THR A 118 3.28 -8.04 2.98
CA THR A 118 3.36 -8.99 1.88
C THR A 118 2.62 -8.44 0.67
N GLN A 119 3.07 -8.84 -0.53
CA GLN A 119 2.38 -8.45 -1.76
C GLN A 119 0.99 -9.09 -1.81
N ASN A 120 0.01 -8.35 -2.29
CA ASN A 120 -1.33 -8.87 -2.47
C ASN A 120 -1.31 -9.84 -3.65
N VAL A 121 -1.51 -11.13 -3.39
CA VAL A 121 -1.43 -12.17 -4.41
C VAL A 121 -2.68 -12.28 -5.28
N THR A 122 -3.81 -11.77 -4.80
CA THR A 122 -5.06 -11.75 -5.56
C THR A 122 -5.05 -10.66 -6.62
N LYS A 123 -4.56 -9.48 -6.23
CA LYS A 123 -4.44 -8.33 -7.12
C LYS A 123 -3.11 -7.63 -6.82
N PRO A 124 -2.02 -8.08 -7.45
CA PRO A 124 -0.71 -7.52 -7.12
C PRO A 124 -0.49 -6.10 -7.61
N ARG A 125 -1.25 -5.66 -8.62
CA ARG A 125 -1.11 -4.31 -9.19
C ARG A 125 -2.46 -3.74 -9.57
N LEU A 126 -2.52 -2.40 -9.67
CA LEU A 126 -3.69 -1.70 -10.21
C LEU A 126 -3.92 -2.07 -11.67
N GLU A 127 -5.19 -2.07 -12.09
CA GLU A 127 -5.56 -2.15 -13.48
C GLU A 127 -5.25 -0.83 -14.21
N SER A 128 -5.23 -0.86 -15.54
CA SER A 128 -4.83 0.31 -16.35
C SER A 128 -5.69 1.54 -16.09
N ASP A 129 -7.00 1.37 -15.95
CA ASP A 129 -7.93 2.47 -15.67
C ASP A 129 -7.70 3.05 -14.26
N GLU A 130 -7.47 2.19 -13.28
CA GLU A 130 -7.14 2.60 -11.91
C GLU A 130 -5.82 3.36 -11.85
N MET A 131 -4.82 2.88 -12.57
CA MET A 131 -3.51 3.54 -12.65
C MET A 131 -3.60 4.93 -13.25
N ARG A 132 -4.42 5.08 -14.29
CA ARG A 132 -4.66 6.39 -14.93
C ARG A 132 -5.27 7.38 -13.95
N VAL A 133 -6.26 6.93 -13.19
CA VAL A 133 -6.89 7.78 -12.16
C VAL A 133 -5.87 8.17 -11.08
N LEU A 134 -5.08 7.21 -10.61
CA LEU A 134 -4.03 7.48 -9.62
C LEU A 134 -3.03 8.52 -10.14
N ASP A 135 -2.57 8.37 -11.37
CA ASP A 135 -1.62 9.31 -11.97
C ASP A 135 -2.18 10.74 -12.03
N LYS A 136 -3.43 10.88 -12.38
CA LYS A 136 -4.10 12.20 -12.38
C LYS A 136 -4.17 12.79 -10.97
N MET A 137 -4.54 11.98 -9.98
CA MET A 137 -4.62 12.43 -8.58
C MET A 137 -3.26 12.87 -8.06
N LEU A 138 -2.21 12.11 -8.34
CA LEU A 138 -0.85 12.43 -7.86
C LEU A 138 -0.27 13.67 -8.54
N SER A 139 -0.67 13.93 -9.78
CA SER A 139 -0.24 15.13 -10.51
C SER A 139 -1.04 16.40 -10.14
N GLY A 140 -2.05 16.27 -9.29
CA GLY A 140 -2.91 17.39 -8.90
C GLY A 140 -3.92 17.80 -9.97
N LYS A 141 -4.08 17.02 -11.03
CA LYS A 141 -5.07 17.30 -12.07
C LYS A 141 -6.45 16.83 -11.63
N GLU A 142 -7.48 17.51 -12.11
CA GLU A 142 -8.86 17.06 -11.88
C GLU A 142 -9.11 15.74 -12.60
N VAL A 143 -9.84 14.88 -11.93
CA VAL A 143 -10.20 13.56 -12.43
C VAL A 143 -11.61 13.58 -13.03
#